data_f7e56642e33065c4e56ffecddb6c075b
#
_entry.id   f7e56642e33065c4e56ffecddb6c075b
#
_cell.length_a   1.000
_cell.length_b   1.000
_cell.length_c   1.000
_cell.angle_alpha   90.00
_cell.angle_beta   90.00
_cell.angle_gamma   90.00
#
_symmetry.space_group_name_H-M   'P 1'
#
loop_
_entity.id
_entity.type
_entity.pdbx_description
1 polymer ?
#
loop_
_entity_poly.entity_id
_entity_poly.type
_entity_poly.pdbx_seq_one_letter_code
_entity_poly.pdbx_strand_id
1 'polypeptide(L)'
;DRRQRQMCIRDRARMEYRGYDSAGVAVRSETKGLQVYKSKGRLQVLSDMIHGGADVEGTLGIGHTRWATHGEPNDINAHPHVSEDGRIAMVHNGIIENYMEIKQQLLRHGVTFKSETDTEVAAQLLEFHYNECHNMLEAVGRVLRRIEGSYAFGIICADYPNALIAARKDSPLIIG
;
A
#
# COMPACT_ATOMS: atom_id res chain seq x y z
N ASP A 1 18.97 5.35 -4.87
CA ASP A 1 20.06 4.67 -5.58
C ASP A 1 19.49 3.54 -6.45
N ARG A 2 20.02 3.44 -7.68
CA ARG A 2 19.60 2.43 -8.68
C ARG A 2 19.73 0.98 -8.15
N ARG A 3 20.63 0.74 -7.20
CA ARG A 3 20.86 -0.57 -6.56
C ARG A 3 19.72 -0.95 -5.60
N GLN A 4 19.19 -0.03 -4.83
CA GLN A 4 18.07 -0.30 -3.91
C GLN A 4 16.77 -0.65 -4.64
N ARG A 5 16.50 0.00 -5.76
CA ARG A 5 15.34 -0.26 -6.62
C ARG A 5 15.37 -1.67 -7.23
N GLN A 6 16.52 -2.09 -7.74
CA GLN A 6 16.73 -3.46 -8.23
C GLN A 6 16.65 -4.51 -7.12
N MET A 7 17.04 -4.15 -5.89
CA MET A 7 16.96 -5.05 -4.74
C MET A 7 15.50 -5.37 -4.37
N CYS A 8 14.61 -4.41 -4.33
CA CYS A 8 13.18 -4.64 -4.06
C CYS A 8 12.52 -5.58 -5.08
N ILE A 9 12.86 -5.47 -6.36
CA ILE A 9 12.33 -6.36 -7.40
C ILE A 9 12.96 -7.76 -7.29
N ARG A 10 14.28 -7.86 -7.05
CA ARG A 10 14.99 -9.14 -6.91
C ARG A 10 14.59 -9.91 -5.67
N ASP A 11 14.39 -9.23 -4.53
CA ASP A 11 13.98 -9.91 -3.29
C ASP A 11 12.55 -10.44 -3.40
N ARG A 12 11.68 -9.78 -4.16
CA ARG A 12 10.33 -10.28 -4.44
C ARG A 12 10.30 -11.42 -5.44
N ALA A 13 11.19 -11.47 -6.41
CA ALA A 13 11.34 -12.62 -7.29
C ALA A 13 11.66 -13.93 -6.52
N ARG A 14 12.34 -13.82 -5.37
CA ARG A 14 12.57 -14.96 -4.47
C ARG A 14 11.30 -15.47 -3.76
N MET A 15 10.24 -14.67 -3.70
CA MET A 15 8.94 -15.06 -3.12
C MET A 15 7.97 -15.59 -4.16
N GLU A 16 8.36 -15.62 -5.43
CA GLU A 16 7.52 -16.04 -6.56
C GLU A 16 7.07 -17.52 -6.46
N TYR A 17 7.82 -18.37 -5.74
CA TYR A 17 7.47 -19.75 -5.52
C TYR A 17 6.17 -19.97 -4.74
N ARG A 18 5.68 -18.95 -4.00
CA ARG A 18 4.43 -19.04 -3.24
C ARG A 18 3.18 -18.86 -4.09
N GLY A 19 3.33 -18.45 -5.37
CA GLY A 19 2.22 -18.02 -6.20
C GLY A 19 1.65 -16.67 -5.73
N TYR A 20 1.20 -15.85 -6.64
CA TYR A 20 0.48 -14.60 -6.38
C TYR A 20 -0.29 -14.21 -7.65
N ASP A 21 -1.31 -13.38 -7.49
CA ASP A 21 -2.21 -12.98 -8.57
C ASP A 21 -1.94 -11.59 -9.12
N SER A 22 -1.26 -10.75 -8.35
CA SER A 22 -0.92 -9.39 -8.73
C SER A 22 0.29 -8.88 -7.94
N ALA A 23 0.95 -7.87 -8.49
CA ALA A 23 2.10 -7.23 -7.88
C ALA A 23 2.03 -5.71 -8.06
N GLY A 24 2.65 -4.96 -7.14
CA GLY A 24 2.79 -3.54 -7.30
C GLY A 24 3.81 -2.92 -6.37
N VAL A 25 4.20 -1.71 -6.73
CA VAL A 25 5.14 -0.87 -5.98
C VAL A 25 4.62 0.55 -5.91
N ALA A 26 4.88 1.21 -4.79
CA ALA A 26 4.77 2.65 -4.65
C ALA A 26 6.14 3.20 -4.27
N VAL A 27 6.58 4.25 -4.95
CA VAL A 27 7.87 4.89 -4.70
C VAL A 27 7.68 6.39 -4.55
N ARG A 28 8.27 6.94 -3.52
CA ARG A 28 8.29 8.38 -3.29
C ARG A 28 9.47 9.00 -4.02
N SER A 29 9.15 9.92 -4.94
CA SER A 29 10.11 10.75 -5.67
C SER A 29 10.10 12.18 -5.13
N GLU A 30 11.25 12.85 -5.14
CA GLU A 30 11.34 14.27 -4.78
C GLU A 30 10.68 15.18 -5.82
N THR A 31 10.72 14.76 -7.07
CA THR A 31 10.26 15.57 -8.21
C THR A 31 8.84 15.20 -8.65
N LYS A 32 8.44 13.92 -8.52
CA LYS A 32 7.19 13.37 -9.07
C LYS A 32 6.17 12.97 -7.98
N GLY A 33 6.49 13.21 -6.70
CA GLY A 33 5.61 12.78 -5.60
C GLY A 33 5.56 11.26 -5.47
N LEU A 34 4.39 10.71 -5.14
CA LEU A 34 4.15 9.27 -5.08
C LEU A 34 3.87 8.70 -6.48
N GLN A 35 4.72 7.78 -6.91
CA GLN A 35 4.55 7.01 -8.14
C GLN A 35 4.08 5.60 -7.78
N VAL A 36 3.00 5.13 -8.38
CA VAL A 36 2.42 3.81 -8.10
C VAL A 36 2.27 3.04 -9.39
N TYR A 37 2.80 1.83 -9.38
CA TYR A 37 2.74 0.89 -10.50
C TYR A 37 2.17 -0.43 -9.99
N LYS A 38 1.13 -0.92 -10.65
CA LYS A 38 0.43 -2.15 -10.27
C LYS A 38 0.10 -2.95 -11.51
N SER A 39 0.18 -4.27 -11.40
CA SER A 39 -0.23 -5.16 -12.48
C SER A 39 -0.82 -6.46 -11.95
N LYS A 40 -1.86 -6.94 -12.61
CA LYS A 40 -2.30 -8.33 -12.49
C LYS A 40 -1.26 -9.25 -13.08
N GLY A 41 -1.05 -10.41 -12.47
CA GLY A 41 -0.17 -11.45 -12.96
C GLY A 41 1.21 -11.46 -12.30
N ARG A 42 2.17 -12.02 -13.00
CA ARG A 42 3.51 -12.26 -12.46
C ARG A 42 4.31 -10.97 -12.30
N LEU A 43 5.26 -10.99 -11.38
CA LEU A 43 6.18 -9.88 -11.11
C LEU A 43 6.92 -9.41 -12.39
N GLN A 44 7.13 -10.31 -13.35
CA GLN A 44 7.72 -9.97 -14.63
C GLN A 44 6.92 -8.91 -15.38
N VAL A 45 5.57 -8.98 -15.36
CA VAL A 45 4.70 -7.99 -16.01
C VAL A 45 4.92 -6.60 -15.40
N LEU A 46 4.97 -6.51 -14.07
CA LEU A 46 5.28 -5.26 -13.38
C LEU A 46 6.70 -4.78 -13.72
N SER A 47 7.68 -5.69 -13.73
CA SER A 47 9.07 -5.37 -14.08
C SER A 47 9.19 -4.82 -15.49
N ASP A 48 8.50 -5.42 -16.47
CA ASP A 48 8.50 -4.96 -17.86
C ASP A 48 7.83 -3.59 -17.98
N MET A 49 6.71 -3.36 -17.27
CA MET A 49 5.99 -2.09 -17.22
C MET A 49 6.88 -0.92 -16.75
N ILE A 50 7.78 -1.16 -15.81
CA ILE A 50 8.69 -0.15 -15.24
C ILE A 50 10.13 -0.28 -15.76
N HIS A 51 10.34 -0.99 -16.86
CA HIS A 51 11.65 -1.26 -17.48
C HIS A 51 12.71 -1.70 -16.45
N GLY A 52 12.36 -2.70 -15.61
CA GLY A 52 13.22 -3.17 -14.54
C GLY A 52 13.52 -2.13 -13.45
N GLY A 53 12.67 -1.11 -13.33
CA GLY A 53 12.83 0.02 -12.40
C GLY A 53 13.59 1.22 -12.98
N ALA A 54 13.88 1.22 -14.28
CA ALA A 54 14.60 2.34 -14.93
C ALA A 54 13.76 3.63 -14.94
N ASP A 55 12.44 3.49 -15.06
CA ASP A 55 11.50 4.63 -15.14
C ASP A 55 11.05 5.13 -13.76
N VAL A 56 11.46 4.45 -12.69
CA VAL A 56 11.04 4.78 -11.32
C VAL A 56 12.12 5.57 -10.62
N GLU A 57 11.81 6.79 -10.22
CA GLU A 57 12.68 7.65 -9.44
C GLU A 57 12.28 7.67 -7.98
N GLY A 58 13.23 7.55 -7.06
CA GLY A 58 13.00 7.70 -5.63
C GLY A 58 13.92 6.83 -4.80
N THR A 59 13.97 7.13 -3.51
CA THR A 59 14.82 6.46 -2.51
C THR A 59 14.04 5.70 -1.47
N LEU A 60 12.72 5.95 -1.37
CA LEU A 60 11.82 5.30 -0.44
C LEU A 60 10.67 4.66 -1.21
N GLY A 61 10.39 3.40 -0.93
CA GLY A 61 9.30 2.69 -1.58
C GLY A 61 8.78 1.51 -0.77
N ILE A 62 7.55 1.15 -1.06
CA ILE A 62 6.88 -0.06 -0.59
C ILE A 62 6.45 -0.88 -1.79
N GLY A 63 6.34 -2.15 -1.63
CA GLY A 63 5.86 -3.00 -2.68
C GLY A 63 5.19 -4.24 -2.12
N HIS A 64 4.36 -4.91 -2.92
CA HIS A 64 3.57 -6.06 -2.49
C HIS A 64 3.35 -7.04 -3.64
N THR A 65 3.37 -8.33 -3.31
CA THR A 65 2.84 -9.40 -4.16
C THR A 65 1.59 -9.93 -3.45
N ARG A 66 0.43 -9.80 -4.10
CA ARG A 66 -0.86 -10.10 -3.51
C ARG A 66 -1.27 -11.53 -3.80
N TRP A 67 -1.82 -12.16 -2.76
CA TRP A 67 -2.67 -13.34 -2.89
C TRP A 67 -4.08 -12.92 -2.53
N ALA A 68 -5.00 -12.94 -3.50
CA ALA A 68 -6.35 -12.43 -3.32
C ALA A 68 -7.10 -13.13 -2.18
N THR A 69 -7.50 -12.37 -1.18
CA THR A 69 -8.44 -12.78 -0.13
C THR A 69 -9.79 -12.11 -0.32
N HIS A 70 -9.80 -10.86 -0.83
CA HIS A 70 -10.98 -10.05 -1.11
C HIS A 70 -10.85 -9.35 -2.47
N GLY A 71 -11.89 -9.39 -3.28
CA GLY A 71 -11.92 -8.80 -4.62
C GLY A 71 -11.17 -9.60 -5.68
N GLU A 72 -11.63 -9.54 -6.92
CA GLU A 72 -11.01 -10.23 -8.05
C GLU A 72 -9.57 -9.77 -8.29
N PRO A 73 -8.68 -10.67 -8.77
CA PRO A 73 -7.35 -10.29 -9.23
C PRO A 73 -7.43 -9.36 -10.45
N ASN A 74 -7.15 -8.09 -10.24
CA ASN A 74 -7.05 -7.06 -11.27
C ASN A 74 -6.10 -5.94 -10.81
N ASP A 75 -5.79 -5.01 -11.70
CA ASP A 75 -4.85 -3.91 -11.40
C ASP A 75 -5.40 -2.95 -10.33
N ILE A 76 -6.74 -2.81 -10.23
CA ILE A 76 -7.39 -1.91 -9.27
C ILE A 76 -7.25 -2.47 -7.86
N ASN A 77 -7.50 -3.78 -7.68
CA ASN A 77 -7.43 -4.48 -6.41
C ASN A 77 -6.00 -4.86 -5.98
N ALA A 78 -5.00 -4.70 -6.88
CA ALA A 78 -3.60 -4.92 -6.54
C ALA A 78 -3.11 -3.88 -5.53
N HIS A 79 -2.17 -4.29 -4.66
CA HIS A 79 -1.44 -3.40 -3.75
C HIS A 79 -0.26 -2.73 -4.48
N PRO A 80 0.19 -1.55 -4.03
CA PRO A 80 -0.32 -0.70 -2.93
C PRO A 80 -1.64 -0.03 -3.24
N HIS A 81 -2.44 0.26 -2.20
CA HIS A 81 -3.57 1.16 -2.28
C HIS A 81 -3.15 2.58 -1.92
N VAL A 82 -3.83 3.55 -2.52
CA VAL A 82 -3.47 4.98 -2.42
C VAL A 82 -4.68 5.75 -1.89
N SER A 83 -4.43 6.74 -1.06
CA SER A 83 -5.44 7.71 -0.63
C SER A 83 -6.04 8.48 -1.82
N GLU A 84 -7.23 9.05 -1.65
CA GLU A 84 -7.95 9.73 -2.73
C GLU A 84 -7.15 10.90 -3.33
N ASP A 85 -6.44 11.64 -2.47
CA ASP A 85 -5.57 12.75 -2.84
C ASP A 85 -4.19 12.31 -3.38
N GLY A 86 -3.86 11.02 -3.34
CA GLY A 86 -2.61 10.47 -3.84
C GLY A 86 -1.38 10.67 -2.93
N ARG A 87 -1.54 11.21 -1.73
CA ARG A 87 -0.41 11.49 -0.82
C ARG A 87 0.06 10.30 0.00
N ILE A 88 -0.80 9.33 0.24
CA ILE A 88 -0.51 8.17 1.10
C ILE A 88 -0.60 6.90 0.27
N ALA A 89 0.41 6.04 0.36
CA ALA A 89 0.36 4.69 -0.19
C ALA A 89 0.54 3.66 0.92
N MET A 90 -0.25 2.57 0.86
CA MET A 90 -0.30 1.52 1.87
C MET A 90 -0.26 0.14 1.24
N VAL A 91 0.52 -0.76 1.83
CA VAL A 91 0.44 -2.21 1.62
C VAL A 91 -0.03 -2.89 2.89
N HIS A 92 -0.70 -4.03 2.76
CA HIS A 92 -1.31 -4.75 3.86
C HIS A 92 -1.21 -6.26 3.67
N ASN A 93 -0.84 -6.95 4.73
CA ASN A 93 -1.00 -8.38 4.91
C ASN A 93 -1.92 -8.61 6.11
N GLY A 94 -3.00 -9.35 5.92
CA GLY A 94 -4.00 -9.65 6.94
C GLY A 94 -5.42 -9.44 6.44
N ILE A 95 -6.36 -9.27 7.37
CA ILE A 95 -7.78 -9.03 7.09
C ILE A 95 -8.31 -8.01 8.09
N ILE A 96 -8.95 -6.96 7.59
CA ILE A 96 -9.67 -5.98 8.40
C ILE A 96 -11.15 -6.40 8.43
N GLU A 97 -11.57 -6.99 9.53
CA GLU A 97 -12.90 -7.63 9.65
C GLU A 97 -14.05 -6.63 9.57
N ASN A 98 -13.88 -5.45 10.14
CA ASN A 98 -14.91 -4.40 10.18
C ASN A 98 -14.82 -3.39 9.03
N TYR A 99 -14.11 -3.72 7.93
CA TYR A 99 -13.88 -2.78 6.80
C TYR A 99 -15.18 -2.27 6.16
N MET A 100 -16.23 -3.09 6.09
CA MET A 100 -17.50 -2.69 5.50
C MET A 100 -18.21 -1.60 6.30
N GLU A 101 -18.16 -1.67 7.64
CA GLU A 101 -18.72 -0.63 8.51
C GLU A 101 -17.95 0.69 8.31
N ILE A 102 -16.62 0.62 8.31
CA ILE A 102 -15.75 1.78 8.09
C ILE A 102 -16.01 2.39 6.71
N LYS A 103 -16.11 1.55 5.67
CA LYS A 103 -16.41 1.99 4.30
C LYS A 103 -17.73 2.77 4.24
N GLN A 104 -18.80 2.25 4.86
CA GLN A 104 -20.10 2.93 4.89
C GLN A 104 -20.04 4.30 5.58
N GLN A 105 -19.25 4.42 6.64
CA GLN A 105 -19.06 5.69 7.33
C GLN A 105 -18.31 6.70 6.46
N LEU A 106 -17.22 6.28 5.83
CA LEU A 106 -16.43 7.12 4.93
C LEU A 106 -17.25 7.58 3.71
N LEU A 107 -18.09 6.70 3.15
CA LEU A 107 -19.04 7.06 2.09
C LEU A 107 -20.01 8.19 2.51
N ARG A 108 -20.48 8.19 3.76
CA ARG A 108 -21.34 9.28 4.28
C ARG A 108 -20.60 10.61 4.41
N HIS A 109 -19.27 10.57 4.52
CA HIS A 109 -18.40 11.75 4.51
C HIS A 109 -17.93 12.15 3.10
N GLY A 110 -18.45 11.48 2.05
CA GLY A 110 -18.15 11.81 0.66
C GLY A 110 -16.89 11.16 0.10
N VAL A 111 -16.22 10.27 0.85
CA VAL A 111 -15.04 9.53 0.37
C VAL A 111 -15.45 8.55 -0.72
N THR A 112 -14.67 8.46 -1.79
CA THR A 112 -14.90 7.53 -2.90
C THR A 112 -13.97 6.31 -2.82
N PHE A 113 -14.40 5.20 -3.40
CA PHE A 113 -13.65 3.94 -3.44
C PHE A 113 -13.57 3.41 -4.87
N LYS A 114 -12.39 2.94 -5.25
CA LYS A 114 -12.12 2.37 -6.58
C LYS A 114 -12.05 0.86 -6.55
N SER A 115 -11.60 0.28 -5.42
CA SER A 115 -11.39 -1.15 -5.26
C SER A 115 -12.41 -1.81 -4.32
N GLU A 116 -12.37 -3.12 -4.27
CA GLU A 116 -13.18 -3.94 -3.38
C GLU A 116 -12.41 -4.38 -2.12
N THR A 117 -11.20 -3.85 -1.91
CA THR A 117 -10.30 -4.33 -0.86
C THR A 117 -10.50 -3.61 0.46
N ASP A 118 -10.31 -4.32 1.54
CA ASP A 118 -10.23 -3.79 2.91
C ASP A 118 -9.06 -2.82 3.09
N THR A 119 -7.97 -3.04 2.35
CA THR A 119 -6.79 -2.19 2.39
C THR A 119 -7.04 -0.79 1.86
N GLU A 120 -7.84 -0.64 0.79
CA GLU A 120 -8.23 0.71 0.34
C GLU A 120 -9.03 1.42 1.42
N VAL A 121 -9.92 0.71 2.12
CA VAL A 121 -10.69 1.30 3.22
C VAL A 121 -9.77 1.82 4.33
N ALA A 122 -8.72 1.07 4.68
CA ALA A 122 -7.72 1.54 5.64
C ALA A 122 -6.93 2.76 5.13
N ALA A 123 -6.57 2.80 3.84
CA ALA A 123 -5.86 3.93 3.24
C ALA A 123 -6.72 5.20 3.25
N GLN A 124 -8.00 5.10 2.91
CA GLN A 124 -8.95 6.21 2.94
C GLN A 124 -9.25 6.68 4.39
N LEU A 125 -9.36 5.74 5.33
CA LEU A 125 -9.52 6.08 6.75
C LEU A 125 -8.29 6.82 7.29
N LEU A 126 -7.10 6.42 6.86
CA LEU A 126 -5.86 7.09 7.24
C LEU A 126 -5.80 8.52 6.70
N GLU A 127 -6.15 8.72 5.43
CA GLU A 127 -6.25 10.05 4.83
C GLU A 127 -7.27 10.93 5.57
N PHE A 128 -8.45 10.39 5.87
CA PHE A 128 -9.50 11.08 6.61
C PHE A 128 -8.98 11.63 7.94
N HIS A 129 -8.32 10.78 8.74
CA HIS A 129 -7.73 11.21 10.01
C HIS A 129 -6.51 12.11 9.84
N TYR A 130 -5.71 11.89 8.81
CA TYR A 130 -4.55 12.74 8.54
C TYR A 130 -4.96 14.16 8.16
N ASN A 131 -6.03 14.33 7.40
CA ASN A 131 -6.58 15.64 7.06
C ASN A 131 -7.15 16.40 8.27
N GLU A 132 -7.58 15.68 9.32
CA GLU A 132 -8.03 16.30 10.58
C GLU A 132 -6.87 16.73 11.47
N CYS A 133 -5.84 15.91 11.64
CA CYS A 133 -4.80 16.13 12.66
C CYS A 133 -3.46 16.62 12.11
N HIS A 134 -3.23 16.51 10.79
CA HIS A 134 -1.97 16.86 10.10
C HIS A 134 -0.71 16.22 10.73
N ASN A 135 -0.90 15.09 11.41
CA ASN A 135 0.16 14.31 12.03
C ASN A 135 0.00 12.85 11.67
N MET A 136 0.96 12.31 10.90
CA MET A 136 0.85 10.97 10.35
C MET A 136 0.85 9.88 11.44
N LEU A 137 1.67 9.99 12.47
CA LEU A 137 1.71 9.00 13.55
C LEU A 137 0.43 9.02 14.37
N GLU A 138 -0.14 10.18 14.62
CA GLU A 138 -1.43 10.31 15.29
C GLU A 138 -2.56 9.72 14.41
N ALA A 139 -2.57 10.04 13.11
CA ALA A 139 -3.55 9.49 12.18
C ALA A 139 -3.49 7.97 12.12
N VAL A 140 -2.29 7.39 12.01
CA VAL A 140 -2.09 5.93 12.09
C VAL A 140 -2.63 5.40 13.42
N GLY A 141 -2.29 6.03 14.55
CA GLY A 141 -2.80 5.63 15.86
C GLY A 141 -4.34 5.64 15.94
N ARG A 142 -5.01 6.59 15.29
CA ARG A 142 -6.48 6.64 15.20
C ARG A 142 -7.03 5.47 14.36
N VAL A 143 -6.39 5.17 13.21
CA VAL A 143 -6.75 4.01 12.38
C VAL A 143 -6.62 2.72 13.17
N LEU A 144 -5.49 2.49 13.85
CA LEU A 144 -5.21 1.25 14.59
C LEU A 144 -6.18 1.01 15.76
N ARG A 145 -6.73 2.07 16.35
CA ARG A 145 -7.79 1.95 17.38
C ARG A 145 -9.16 1.62 16.80
N ARG A 146 -9.35 1.83 15.51
CA ARG A 146 -10.64 1.69 14.85
C ARG A 146 -10.84 0.39 14.11
N ILE A 147 -9.75 -0.14 13.56
CA ILE A 147 -9.79 -1.38 12.76
C ILE A 147 -9.78 -2.62 13.66
N GLU A 148 -10.52 -3.64 13.25
CA GLU A 148 -10.57 -4.95 13.88
C GLU A 148 -9.97 -6.01 12.95
N GLY A 149 -9.38 -7.07 13.52
CA GLY A 149 -8.73 -8.14 12.76
C GLY A 149 -7.22 -8.17 12.91
N SER A 150 -6.56 -8.85 11.96
CA SER A 150 -5.10 -9.00 11.92
C SER A 150 -4.51 -8.18 10.78
N TYR A 151 -3.37 -7.54 11.03
CA TYR A 151 -2.73 -6.72 10.00
C TYR A 151 -1.22 -6.58 10.18
N ALA A 152 -0.54 -6.41 9.04
CA ALA A 152 0.79 -5.83 8.95
C ALA A 152 0.78 -4.79 7.82
N PHE A 153 0.96 -3.53 8.18
CA PHE A 153 0.98 -2.40 7.25
C PHE A 153 2.40 -1.94 6.96
N GLY A 154 2.62 -1.54 5.70
CA GLY A 154 3.71 -0.67 5.29
C GLY A 154 3.12 0.58 4.63
N ILE A 155 3.50 1.76 5.11
CA ILE A 155 2.89 3.04 4.72
C ILE A 155 3.99 4.03 4.37
N ILE A 156 3.84 4.71 3.25
CA ILE A 156 4.64 5.89 2.88
C ILE A 156 3.73 7.07 2.58
N CYS A 157 4.21 8.27 2.87
CA CYS A 157 3.47 9.49 2.61
C CYS A 157 4.36 10.51 1.88
N ALA A 158 3.79 11.23 0.92
CA ALA A 158 4.48 12.26 0.16
C ALA A 158 5.06 13.36 1.06
N ASP A 159 4.32 13.72 2.11
CA ASP A 159 4.69 14.78 3.06
C ASP A 159 5.82 14.38 4.01
N TYR A 160 6.13 13.07 4.10
CA TYR A 160 7.18 12.51 4.96
C TYR A 160 8.23 11.77 4.12
N PRO A 161 9.12 12.50 3.43
CA PRO A 161 10.00 11.95 2.39
C PRO A 161 11.00 10.89 2.88
N ASN A 162 11.31 10.89 4.17
CA ASN A 162 12.32 10.01 4.78
C ASN A 162 11.72 9.04 5.81
N ALA A 163 10.37 8.88 5.81
CA ALA A 163 9.70 8.04 6.79
C ALA A 163 8.95 6.88 6.13
N LEU A 164 9.28 5.67 6.55
CA LEU A 164 8.48 4.47 6.36
C LEU A 164 7.80 4.16 7.69
N ILE A 165 6.48 4.06 7.67
CA ILE A 165 5.71 3.69 8.85
C ILE A 165 5.28 2.23 8.70
N ALA A 166 5.50 1.46 9.76
CA ALA A 166 5.05 0.08 9.84
C ALA A 166 4.23 -0.12 11.12
N ALA A 167 3.14 -0.88 10.99
CA ALA A 167 2.32 -1.26 12.13
C ALA A 167 1.83 -2.70 11.96
N ARG A 168 1.70 -3.43 13.09
CA ARG A 168 1.21 -4.80 13.05
C ARG A 168 0.32 -5.14 14.24
N LYS A 169 -0.60 -6.08 14.01
CA LYS A 169 -1.35 -6.82 15.03
C LYS A 169 -1.59 -8.23 14.50
N ASP A 170 -1.10 -9.24 15.21
CA ASP A 170 -1.31 -10.68 14.93
C ASP A 170 -0.76 -11.19 13.56
N SER A 171 -0.25 -10.31 12.72
CA SER A 171 0.44 -10.65 11.47
C SER A 171 1.96 -10.46 11.61
N PRO A 172 2.80 -11.26 10.93
CA PRO A 172 4.25 -11.13 11.03
C PRO A 172 4.75 -9.84 10.38
N LEU A 173 5.67 -9.16 11.06
CA LEU A 173 6.44 -8.03 10.55
C LEU A 173 7.87 -8.17 11.06
N ILE A 174 8.84 -8.14 10.18
CA ILE A 174 10.26 -8.25 10.49
C ILE A 174 10.95 -6.95 10.03
N ILE A 175 11.78 -6.41 10.91
CA ILE A 175 12.66 -5.27 10.62
C ILE A 175 14.07 -5.82 10.63
N GLY A 176 14.81 -5.64 9.55
CA GLY A 176 16.20 -6.07 9.36
C GLY A 176 17.17 -4.89 9.24
#